data_170cc3e2318c1f2d5d52fd05a2b07ab6
#
_entry.id   170cc3e2318c1f2d5d52fd05a2b07ab6
#
_cell.length_a   1.000
_cell.length_b   1.000
_cell.length_c   1.000
_cell.angle_alpha   90.00
_cell.angle_beta   90.00
_cell.angle_gamma   90.00
#
_symmetry.space_group_name_H-M   'P 1'
#
loop_
_entity.id
_entity.type
_entity.pdbx_description
1 polymer ?
#
loop_
_entity_poly.entity_id
_entity_poly.type
_entity_poly.pdbx_seq_one_letter_code
_entity_poly.pdbx_strand_id
1 'polypeptide(L)'
;LRMSVYQILYMERVPDSAVCNEAVKLAKKRKFQGLSGFVNGVLRTVSREKENLSWKDASIRYSIPQWMLSMWEEMFGRETAETIAASFLEERPLTVRFNESIAPAAETVEELRAQNITVDLSDVFPGIASIRGFDYLDRVTAFAEGKITVQDPSSSLAARMASIKPGDFVLDVCSAPGGKAMHAADLLRGTGMVEARDV
;
A
#
# COMPACT_ATOMS: atom_id res chain seq x y z
N LEU A 1 -11.15 4.33 -21.92
CA LEU A 1 -11.60 2.93 -21.80
C LEU A 1 -10.80 2.13 -20.76
N ARG A 2 -9.45 2.02 -20.85
CA ARG A 2 -8.67 1.19 -19.93
C ARG A 2 -8.96 1.50 -18.45
N MET A 3 -8.87 2.78 -18.05
CA MET A 3 -9.17 3.21 -16.68
C MET A 3 -10.61 2.83 -16.27
N SER A 4 -11.58 3.03 -17.16
CA SER A 4 -12.98 2.69 -16.86
C SER A 4 -13.21 1.18 -16.75
N VAL A 5 -12.53 0.37 -17.59
CA VAL A 5 -12.57 -1.10 -17.46
C VAL A 5 -11.98 -1.53 -16.12
N TYR A 6 -10.84 -0.95 -15.71
CA TYR A 6 -10.23 -1.21 -14.41
C TYR A 6 -11.19 -0.88 -13.25
N GLN A 7 -11.86 0.28 -13.32
CA GLN A 7 -12.85 0.67 -12.31
C GLN A 7 -14.01 -0.33 -12.21
N ILE A 8 -14.53 -0.80 -13.36
CA ILE A 8 -15.62 -1.78 -13.39
C ILE A 8 -15.20 -3.13 -12.82
N LEU A 9 -13.96 -3.56 -13.09
CA LEU A 9 -13.49 -4.91 -12.72
C LEU A 9 -12.93 -5.00 -11.29
N TYR A 10 -12.35 -3.91 -10.78
CA TYR A 10 -11.51 -3.98 -9.58
C TYR A 10 -11.85 -2.93 -8.50
N MET A 11 -12.81 -2.02 -8.74
CA MET A 11 -13.17 -0.99 -7.77
C MET A 11 -14.63 -1.15 -7.30
N GLU A 12 -14.86 -2.04 -6.34
CA GLU A 12 -16.19 -2.40 -5.84
C GLU A 12 -17.01 -1.20 -5.32
N ARG A 13 -16.36 -0.18 -4.78
CA ARG A 13 -17.04 1.02 -4.26
C ARG A 13 -17.50 2.00 -5.37
N VAL A 14 -17.15 1.76 -6.62
CA VAL A 14 -17.52 2.62 -7.74
C VAL A 14 -18.61 1.97 -8.59
N PRO A 15 -19.84 2.50 -8.61
CA PRO A 15 -20.92 1.91 -9.40
C PRO A 15 -20.61 1.89 -10.90
N ASP A 16 -20.79 0.76 -11.56
CA ASP A 16 -20.54 0.58 -13.00
C ASP A 16 -21.25 1.65 -13.85
N SER A 17 -22.47 2.02 -13.47
CA SER A 17 -23.25 3.08 -14.16
C SER A 17 -22.57 4.45 -14.08
N ALA A 18 -21.95 4.78 -12.95
CA ALA A 18 -21.20 6.02 -12.78
C ALA A 18 -19.96 6.02 -13.67
N VAL A 19 -19.22 4.90 -13.70
CA VAL A 19 -18.04 4.74 -14.58
C VAL A 19 -18.41 4.95 -16.05
N CYS A 20 -19.48 4.30 -16.53
CA CYS A 20 -19.96 4.44 -17.91
C CYS A 20 -20.31 5.89 -18.23
N ASN A 21 -21.04 6.56 -17.33
CA ASN A 21 -21.46 7.96 -17.52
C ASN A 21 -20.27 8.91 -17.58
N GLU A 22 -19.31 8.79 -16.66
CA GLU A 22 -18.12 9.65 -16.64
C GLU A 22 -17.21 9.41 -17.87
N ALA A 23 -17.06 8.16 -18.30
CA ALA A 23 -16.32 7.83 -19.51
C ALA A 23 -16.93 8.50 -20.76
N VAL A 24 -18.25 8.48 -20.89
CA VAL A 24 -18.97 9.16 -21.99
C VAL A 24 -18.81 10.67 -21.89
N LYS A 25 -18.95 11.27 -20.70
CA LYS A 25 -18.70 12.70 -20.49
C LYS A 25 -17.27 13.08 -20.88
N LEU A 26 -16.29 12.28 -20.47
CA LEU A 26 -14.89 12.51 -20.82
C LEU A 26 -14.64 12.43 -22.33
N ALA A 27 -15.24 11.46 -23.03
CA ALA A 27 -15.16 11.35 -24.48
C ALA A 27 -15.70 12.61 -25.16
N LYS A 28 -16.89 13.10 -24.75
CA LYS A 28 -17.48 14.33 -25.24
C LYS A 28 -16.60 15.55 -24.95
N LYS A 29 -16.08 15.69 -23.73
CA LYS A 29 -15.19 16.79 -23.31
C LYS A 29 -13.91 16.84 -24.15
N ARG A 30 -13.41 15.68 -24.58
CA ARG A 30 -12.22 15.53 -25.41
C ARG A 30 -12.53 15.62 -26.92
N LYS A 31 -13.74 16.09 -27.31
CA LYS A 31 -14.21 16.25 -28.69
C LYS A 31 -14.36 14.93 -29.47
N PHE A 32 -14.54 13.81 -28.79
CA PHE A 32 -14.82 12.50 -29.39
C PHE A 32 -16.31 12.13 -29.29
N GLN A 33 -17.21 13.09 -29.58
CA GLN A 33 -18.66 12.87 -29.45
C GLN A 33 -19.15 11.69 -30.29
N GLY A 34 -18.62 11.51 -31.52
CA GLY A 34 -18.97 10.41 -32.41
C GLY A 34 -18.64 9.01 -31.83
N LEU A 35 -17.69 8.95 -30.88
CA LEU A 35 -17.29 7.69 -30.21
C LEU A 35 -18.03 7.46 -28.90
N SER A 36 -18.88 8.37 -28.44
CA SER A 36 -19.55 8.25 -27.15
C SER A 36 -20.46 7.01 -27.06
N GLY A 37 -21.15 6.66 -28.13
CA GLY A 37 -21.94 5.44 -28.23
C GLY A 37 -21.09 4.17 -28.16
N PHE A 38 -19.95 4.13 -28.86
CA PHE A 38 -18.99 3.03 -28.79
C PHE A 38 -18.41 2.85 -27.39
N VAL A 39 -17.96 3.94 -26.77
CA VAL A 39 -17.43 3.90 -25.38
C VAL A 39 -18.46 3.33 -24.41
N ASN A 40 -19.70 3.80 -24.49
CA ASN A 40 -20.78 3.31 -23.64
C ASN A 40 -21.10 1.84 -23.92
N GLY A 41 -21.18 1.43 -25.18
CA GLY A 41 -21.44 0.04 -25.57
C GLY A 41 -20.39 -0.93 -25.04
N VAL A 42 -19.11 -0.61 -25.24
CA VAL A 42 -17.99 -1.44 -24.73
C VAL A 42 -18.06 -1.57 -23.20
N LEU A 43 -18.20 -0.46 -22.47
CA LEU A 43 -18.20 -0.48 -21.01
C LEU A 43 -19.41 -1.21 -20.43
N ARG A 44 -20.59 -1.05 -21.02
CA ARG A 44 -21.78 -1.80 -20.62
C ARG A 44 -21.64 -3.31 -20.88
N THR A 45 -20.98 -3.69 -21.97
CA THR A 45 -20.69 -5.11 -22.24
C THR A 45 -19.71 -5.66 -21.19
N VAL A 46 -18.63 -4.95 -20.88
CA VAL A 46 -17.69 -5.34 -19.82
C VAL A 46 -18.41 -5.50 -18.48
N SER A 47 -19.25 -4.52 -18.10
CA SER A 47 -20.03 -4.56 -16.86
C SER A 47 -20.96 -5.78 -16.76
N ARG A 48 -21.60 -6.13 -17.88
CA ARG A 48 -22.52 -7.29 -17.94
C ARG A 48 -21.79 -8.62 -17.91
N GLU A 49 -20.63 -8.69 -18.56
CA GLU A 49 -19.87 -9.94 -18.72
C GLU A 49 -18.76 -10.12 -17.66
N LYS A 50 -18.59 -9.18 -16.73
CA LYS A 50 -17.45 -9.17 -15.80
C LYS A 50 -17.29 -10.46 -14.99
N GLU A 51 -18.39 -11.10 -14.60
CA GLU A 51 -18.39 -12.36 -13.85
C GLU A 51 -17.98 -13.58 -14.71
N ASN A 52 -18.10 -13.44 -16.03
CA ASN A 52 -17.77 -14.50 -17.00
C ASN A 52 -16.38 -14.34 -17.62
N LEU A 53 -15.64 -13.30 -17.22
CA LEU A 53 -14.29 -13.08 -17.75
C LEU A 53 -13.34 -14.17 -17.27
N SER A 54 -12.66 -14.79 -18.20
CA SER A 54 -11.58 -15.74 -17.92
C SER A 54 -10.28 -15.27 -18.57
N TRP A 55 -9.21 -15.34 -17.83
CA TRP A 55 -7.89 -14.97 -18.32
C TRP A 55 -7.16 -16.25 -18.74
N LYS A 56 -6.83 -16.38 -20.04
CA LYS A 56 -6.12 -17.54 -20.59
C LYS A 56 -4.66 -17.61 -20.17
N ASP A 57 -4.10 -16.46 -19.83
CA ASP A 57 -2.69 -16.26 -19.54
C ASP A 57 -2.52 -15.74 -18.12
N ALA A 58 -1.70 -16.41 -17.32
CA ALA A 58 -1.39 -16.02 -15.95
C ALA A 58 -0.75 -14.64 -15.88
N SER A 59 0.08 -14.27 -16.86
CA SER A 59 0.68 -12.93 -16.98
C SER A 59 -0.40 -11.83 -17.03
N ILE A 60 -1.45 -12.06 -17.81
CA ILE A 60 -2.59 -11.14 -17.91
C ILE A 60 -3.42 -11.19 -16.64
N ARG A 61 -3.71 -12.39 -16.14
CA ARG A 61 -4.54 -12.59 -14.93
C ARG A 61 -3.97 -11.88 -13.71
N TYR A 62 -2.66 -11.99 -13.49
CA TYR A 62 -1.98 -11.45 -12.32
C TYR A 62 -1.29 -10.10 -12.57
N SER A 63 -1.35 -9.58 -13.82
CA SER A 63 -0.65 -8.34 -14.22
C SER A 63 0.86 -8.39 -13.98
N ILE A 64 1.46 -9.58 -14.11
CA ILE A 64 2.89 -9.83 -13.94
C ILE A 64 3.52 -10.08 -15.31
N PRO A 65 4.65 -9.44 -15.67
CA PRO A 65 5.35 -9.71 -16.92
C PRO A 65 5.70 -11.19 -17.09
N GLN A 66 5.52 -11.74 -18.29
CA GLN A 66 5.76 -13.17 -18.55
C GLN A 66 7.16 -13.64 -18.14
N TRP A 67 8.19 -12.81 -18.37
CA TRP A 67 9.56 -13.16 -17.98
C TRP A 67 9.73 -13.37 -16.47
N MET A 68 9.00 -12.60 -15.63
CA MET A 68 9.02 -12.77 -14.18
C MET A 68 8.30 -14.06 -13.76
N LEU A 69 7.15 -14.34 -14.35
CA LEU A 69 6.44 -15.59 -14.08
C LEU A 69 7.31 -16.80 -14.47
N SER A 70 7.92 -16.77 -15.66
CA SER A 70 8.80 -17.86 -16.10
C SER A 70 9.99 -18.04 -15.17
N MET A 71 10.61 -16.97 -14.68
CA MET A 71 11.68 -17.02 -13.70
C MET A 71 11.21 -17.67 -12.38
N TRP A 72 10.03 -17.28 -11.88
CA TRP A 72 9.48 -17.87 -10.66
C TRP A 72 9.07 -19.32 -10.85
N GLU A 73 8.51 -19.69 -12.02
CA GLU A 73 8.18 -21.07 -12.37
C GLU A 73 9.43 -21.97 -12.39
N GLU A 74 10.54 -21.46 -12.92
CA GLU A 74 11.82 -22.18 -12.95
C GLU A 74 12.41 -22.34 -11.52
N MET A 75 12.30 -21.31 -10.68
CA MET A 75 12.87 -21.33 -9.32
C MET A 75 12.04 -22.09 -8.31
N PHE A 76 10.72 -22.00 -8.38
CA PHE A 76 9.82 -22.44 -7.31
C PHE A 76 8.74 -23.43 -7.79
N GLY A 77 8.66 -23.70 -9.07
CA GLY A 77 7.57 -24.46 -9.69
C GLY A 77 6.32 -23.60 -9.94
N ARG A 78 5.48 -24.08 -10.86
CA ARG A 78 4.32 -23.33 -11.37
C ARG A 78 3.31 -22.95 -10.28
N GLU A 79 2.95 -23.88 -9.41
CA GLU A 79 1.95 -23.65 -8.35
C GLU A 79 2.40 -22.53 -7.40
N THR A 80 3.66 -22.57 -6.97
CA THR A 80 4.23 -21.54 -6.10
C THR A 80 4.33 -20.18 -6.82
N ALA A 81 4.74 -20.18 -8.09
CA ALA A 81 4.81 -18.97 -8.90
C ALA A 81 3.44 -18.29 -9.06
N GLU A 82 2.38 -19.08 -9.32
CA GLU A 82 1.02 -18.56 -9.39
C GLU A 82 0.52 -18.03 -8.02
N THR A 83 0.88 -18.70 -6.92
CA THR A 83 0.56 -18.23 -5.55
C THR A 83 1.25 -16.91 -5.24
N ILE A 84 2.53 -16.78 -5.59
CA ILE A 84 3.27 -15.51 -5.45
C ILE A 84 2.57 -14.41 -6.27
N ALA A 85 2.26 -14.68 -7.54
CA ALA A 85 1.61 -13.71 -8.42
C ALA A 85 0.22 -13.28 -7.89
N ALA A 86 -0.58 -14.22 -7.40
CA ALA A 86 -1.88 -13.95 -6.80
C ALA A 86 -1.77 -13.03 -5.57
N SER A 87 -0.76 -13.25 -4.72
CA SER A 87 -0.56 -12.45 -3.51
C SER A 87 -0.30 -10.95 -3.77
N PHE A 88 0.14 -10.57 -4.96
CA PHE A 88 0.30 -9.16 -5.35
C PHE A 88 -1.03 -8.45 -5.65
N LEU A 89 -2.11 -9.21 -5.87
CA LEU A 89 -3.44 -8.65 -6.08
C LEU A 89 -4.24 -8.53 -4.79
N GLU A 90 -3.75 -9.12 -3.69
CA GLU A 90 -4.41 -9.03 -2.40
C GLU A 90 -4.25 -7.64 -1.78
N GLU A 91 -5.32 -7.14 -1.19
CA GLU A 91 -5.30 -5.89 -0.44
C GLU A 91 -4.52 -6.10 0.86
N ARG A 92 -3.37 -5.44 0.97
CA ARG A 92 -2.53 -5.52 2.17
C ARG A 92 -2.90 -4.43 3.16
N PRO A 93 -2.94 -4.74 4.46
CA PRO A 93 -3.10 -3.72 5.48
C PRO A 93 -1.90 -2.77 5.47
N LEU A 94 -2.12 -1.54 5.85
CA LEU A 94 -1.04 -0.59 6.02
C LEU A 94 -0.20 -0.94 7.25
N THR A 95 1.10 -1.05 7.09
CA THR A 95 2.01 -1.32 8.20
C THR A 95 2.58 -0.02 8.77
N VAL A 96 2.53 0.11 10.07
CA VAL A 96 3.02 1.28 10.82
C VAL A 96 3.96 0.86 11.93
N ARG A 97 4.92 1.73 12.25
CA ARG A 97 5.76 1.65 13.43
C ARG A 97 5.30 2.68 14.45
N PHE A 98 5.22 2.29 15.71
CA PHE A 98 4.98 3.22 16.82
C PHE A 98 6.24 4.01 17.13
N ASN A 99 6.08 5.31 17.36
CA ASN A 99 7.14 6.23 17.77
C ASN A 99 7.08 6.39 19.30
N GLU A 100 7.73 5.48 20.02
CA GLU A 100 7.65 5.41 21.48
C GLU A 100 8.34 6.56 22.21
N SER A 101 9.15 7.36 21.51
CA SER A 101 9.67 8.64 22.03
C SER A 101 8.60 9.73 22.12
N ILE A 102 7.47 9.58 21.44
CA ILE A 102 6.37 10.54 21.44
C ILE A 102 5.25 10.09 22.40
N ALA A 103 4.82 8.82 22.28
CA ALA A 103 3.80 8.25 23.15
C ALA A 103 3.99 6.72 23.31
N PRO A 104 3.61 6.14 24.44
CA PRO A 104 3.63 4.69 24.62
C PRO A 104 2.79 3.98 23.55
N ALA A 105 3.30 2.86 23.00
CA ALA A 105 2.58 2.11 21.97
C ALA A 105 1.18 1.67 22.42
N ALA A 106 1.02 1.27 23.70
CA ALA A 106 -0.27 0.85 24.24
C ALA A 106 -1.32 1.97 24.21
N GLU A 107 -0.97 3.20 24.56
CA GLU A 107 -1.86 4.34 24.50
C GLU A 107 -2.26 4.68 23.05
N THR A 108 -1.29 4.64 22.15
CA THR A 108 -1.52 4.86 20.71
C THR A 108 -2.45 3.79 20.10
N VAL A 109 -2.33 2.54 20.52
CA VAL A 109 -3.23 1.46 20.11
C VAL A 109 -4.67 1.72 20.57
N GLU A 110 -4.87 2.14 21.83
CA GLU A 110 -6.21 2.47 22.33
C GLU A 110 -6.81 3.69 21.60
N GLU A 111 -6.00 4.70 21.29
CA GLU A 111 -6.42 5.86 20.51
C GLU A 111 -6.86 5.47 19.09
N LEU A 112 -6.11 4.59 18.42
CA LEU A 112 -6.46 4.08 17.09
C LEU A 112 -7.78 3.28 17.13
N ARG A 113 -7.95 2.42 18.13
CA ARG A 113 -9.17 1.62 18.34
C ARG A 113 -10.37 2.51 18.62
N ALA A 114 -10.21 3.59 19.39
CA ALA A 114 -11.26 4.56 19.65
C ALA A 114 -11.74 5.26 18.37
N GLN A 115 -10.91 5.36 17.33
CA GLN A 115 -11.27 5.85 16.00
C GLN A 115 -11.83 4.73 15.08
N ASN A 116 -12.18 3.56 15.61
CA ASN A 116 -12.63 2.37 14.88
C ASN A 116 -11.59 1.82 13.89
N ILE A 117 -10.31 2.07 14.12
CA ILE A 117 -9.21 1.52 13.35
C ILE A 117 -8.84 0.16 13.93
N THR A 118 -8.85 -0.87 13.09
CA THR A 118 -8.34 -2.19 13.48
C THR A 118 -6.84 -2.15 13.56
N VAL A 119 -6.28 -2.66 14.67
CA VAL A 119 -4.84 -2.70 14.93
C VAL A 119 -4.45 -4.13 15.25
N ASP A 120 -3.64 -4.72 14.38
CA ASP A 120 -3.06 -6.06 14.53
C ASP A 120 -1.57 -5.89 14.82
N LEU A 121 -1.18 -6.13 16.07
CA LEU A 121 0.24 -6.04 16.50
C LEU A 121 1.04 -7.18 15.88
N SER A 122 2.28 -6.90 15.49
CA SER A 122 3.17 -7.92 14.97
C SER A 122 3.81 -8.73 16.10
N ASP A 123 3.65 -10.04 16.08
CA ASP A 123 4.31 -10.96 17.02
C ASP A 123 5.82 -11.11 16.73
N VAL A 124 6.25 -10.83 15.51
CA VAL A 124 7.63 -10.98 15.04
C VAL A 124 8.43 -9.69 15.17
N PHE A 125 7.78 -8.56 14.94
CA PHE A 125 8.44 -7.24 14.91
C PHE A 125 7.86 -6.34 15.99
N PRO A 126 8.44 -6.28 17.19
CA PRO A 126 7.97 -5.40 18.25
C PRO A 126 7.86 -3.94 17.79
N GLY A 127 6.83 -3.22 18.23
CA GLY A 127 6.59 -1.82 17.84
C GLY A 127 6.09 -1.63 16.40
N ILE A 128 5.73 -2.71 15.71
CA ILE A 128 5.10 -2.70 14.39
C ILE A 128 3.66 -3.22 14.51
N ALA A 129 2.74 -2.59 13.78
CA ALA A 129 1.37 -3.05 13.64
C ALA A 129 0.89 -2.92 12.20
N SER A 130 -0.09 -3.74 11.85
CA SER A 130 -0.92 -3.54 10.65
C SER A 130 -2.19 -2.81 11.05
N ILE A 131 -2.56 -1.78 10.30
CA ILE A 131 -3.78 -1.00 10.55
C ILE A 131 -4.72 -1.00 9.34
N ARG A 132 -6.03 -0.97 9.61
CA ARG A 132 -7.11 -0.91 8.59
C ARG A 132 -8.35 -0.22 9.17
N GLY A 133 -9.29 0.11 8.27
CA GLY A 133 -10.57 0.71 8.67
C GLY A 133 -10.55 2.24 8.67
N PHE A 134 -9.67 2.87 7.90
CA PHE A 134 -9.62 4.32 7.68
C PHE A 134 -9.65 4.64 6.19
N ASP A 135 -10.21 5.79 5.82
CA ASP A 135 -10.27 6.24 4.42
C ASP A 135 -9.02 7.04 4.01
N TYR A 136 -8.53 7.88 4.91
CA TYR A 136 -7.40 8.79 4.66
C TYR A 136 -6.46 8.77 5.86
N LEU A 137 -5.20 8.46 5.61
CA LEU A 137 -4.18 8.34 6.66
C LEU A 137 -3.90 9.68 7.38
N ASP A 138 -3.96 10.79 6.67
CA ASP A 138 -3.77 12.15 7.20
C ASP A 138 -4.87 12.56 8.20
N ARG A 139 -5.99 11.84 8.23
CA ARG A 139 -7.07 12.02 9.21
C ARG A 139 -6.93 11.13 10.44
N VAL A 140 -5.99 10.23 10.46
CA VAL A 140 -5.67 9.41 11.62
C VAL A 140 -4.87 10.24 12.60
N THR A 141 -5.45 10.53 13.77
CA THR A 141 -4.84 11.44 14.78
C THR A 141 -3.43 11.01 15.16
N ALA A 142 -3.24 9.73 15.45
CA ALA A 142 -1.93 9.19 15.80
C ALA A 142 -0.87 9.37 14.69
N PHE A 143 -1.27 9.38 13.42
CA PHE A 143 -0.38 9.68 12.30
C PHE A 143 -0.08 11.17 12.20
N ALA A 144 -1.10 12.01 12.27
CA ALA A 144 -0.96 13.48 12.23
C ALA A 144 -0.09 14.02 13.37
N GLU A 145 -0.13 13.39 14.55
CA GLU A 145 0.68 13.73 15.72
C GLU A 145 2.06 13.05 15.74
N GLY A 146 2.37 12.25 14.72
CA GLY A 146 3.65 11.56 14.60
C GLY A 146 3.84 10.36 15.54
N LYS A 147 2.80 9.94 16.27
CA LYS A 147 2.84 8.75 17.14
C LYS A 147 3.04 7.46 16.39
N ILE A 148 2.64 7.43 15.12
CA ILE A 148 2.90 6.33 14.18
C ILE A 148 3.55 6.83 12.89
N THR A 149 4.36 5.99 12.28
CA THR A 149 5.00 6.23 10.97
C THR A 149 4.74 5.04 10.07
N VAL A 150 4.38 5.29 8.80
CA VAL A 150 4.28 4.21 7.82
C VAL A 150 5.68 3.64 7.58
N GLN A 151 5.85 2.38 7.88
CA GLN A 151 7.12 1.70 7.69
C GLN A 151 6.91 0.20 7.52
N ASP A 152 7.54 -0.38 6.50
CA ASP A 152 7.57 -1.82 6.30
C ASP A 152 8.36 -2.50 7.43
N PRO A 153 7.93 -3.67 7.94
CA PRO A 153 8.63 -4.41 8.99
C PRO A 153 10.10 -4.67 8.68
N SER A 154 10.42 -5.04 7.44
CA SER A 154 11.80 -5.28 7.01
C SER A 154 12.65 -4.01 7.04
N SER A 155 12.08 -2.86 6.70
CA SER A 155 12.75 -1.55 6.82
C SER A 155 13.03 -1.18 8.27
N SER A 156 12.19 -1.60 9.21
CA SER A 156 12.42 -1.33 10.64
C SER A 156 13.60 -2.12 11.20
N LEU A 157 13.94 -3.27 10.60
CA LEU A 157 15.07 -4.09 11.01
C LEU A 157 16.41 -3.36 10.90
N ALA A 158 16.58 -2.47 9.91
CA ALA A 158 17.84 -1.77 9.70
C ALA A 158 18.31 -1.03 10.96
N ALA A 159 17.45 -0.22 11.57
CA ALA A 159 17.78 0.53 12.78
C ALA A 159 17.96 -0.40 13.99
N ARG A 160 17.17 -1.48 14.10
CA ARG A 160 17.27 -2.47 15.18
C ARG A 160 18.57 -3.28 15.09
N MET A 161 18.94 -3.74 13.89
CA MET A 161 20.19 -4.49 13.69
C MET A 161 21.42 -3.63 13.89
N ALA A 162 21.33 -2.32 13.67
CA ALA A 162 22.39 -1.37 13.98
C ALA A 162 22.61 -1.23 15.51
N SER A 163 21.73 -1.79 16.35
CA SER A 163 21.83 -1.77 17.80
C SER A 163 22.01 -0.38 18.40
N ILE A 164 21.31 0.60 17.84
CA ILE A 164 21.38 2.01 18.22
C ILE A 164 20.99 2.18 19.68
N LYS A 165 21.78 2.96 20.41
CA LYS A 165 21.62 3.22 21.85
C LYS A 165 21.52 4.73 22.12
N PRO A 166 20.84 5.13 23.21
CA PRO A 166 20.89 6.52 23.68
C PRO A 166 22.32 7.06 23.76
N GLY A 167 22.55 8.25 23.20
CA GLY A 167 23.87 8.89 23.16
C GLY A 167 24.69 8.62 21.89
N ASP A 168 24.28 7.68 21.03
CA ASP A 168 25.01 7.39 19.80
C ASP A 168 24.92 8.54 18.77
N PHE A 169 25.93 8.57 17.88
CA PHE A 169 25.89 9.35 16.65
C PHE A 169 25.60 8.41 15.47
N VAL A 170 24.48 8.66 14.77
CA VAL A 170 24.04 7.85 13.63
C VAL A 170 24.13 8.66 12.36
N LEU A 171 24.81 8.13 11.34
CA LEU A 171 24.86 8.70 10.01
C LEU A 171 24.03 7.87 9.04
N ASP A 172 22.94 8.45 8.50
CA ASP A 172 22.12 7.86 7.44
C ASP A 172 22.46 8.55 6.11
N VAL A 173 23.15 7.86 5.22
CA VAL A 173 23.66 8.42 3.93
C VAL A 173 22.68 8.27 2.76
N CYS A 174 21.53 7.59 2.98
CA CYS A 174 20.45 7.41 2.02
C CYS A 174 19.10 7.56 2.76
N SER A 175 18.88 8.75 3.33
CA SER A 175 17.86 8.94 4.35
C SER A 175 16.45 9.13 3.79
N ALA A 176 16.28 9.70 2.59
CA ALA A 176 14.94 9.98 2.06
C ALA A 176 14.08 8.70 1.88
N PRO A 177 12.80 8.76 2.20
CA PRO A 177 12.01 9.85 2.76
C PRO A 177 12.09 10.00 4.30
N GLY A 178 13.06 9.36 4.98
CA GLY A 178 13.34 9.55 6.39
C GLY A 178 12.90 8.40 7.32
N GLY A 179 12.24 7.36 6.83
CA GLY A 179 11.68 6.30 7.68
C GLY A 179 12.71 5.60 8.58
N LYS A 180 13.95 5.37 8.10
CA LYS A 180 15.03 4.76 8.89
C LYS A 180 15.70 5.77 9.81
N ALA A 181 15.96 6.99 9.32
CA ALA A 181 16.52 8.08 10.12
C ALA A 181 15.61 8.44 11.29
N MET A 182 14.29 8.55 11.07
CA MET A 182 13.30 8.79 12.14
C MET A 182 13.23 7.63 13.14
N HIS A 183 13.37 6.38 12.69
CA HIS A 183 13.45 5.24 13.58
C HIS A 183 14.72 5.29 14.45
N ALA A 184 15.85 5.66 13.86
CA ALA A 184 17.08 5.87 14.62
C ALA A 184 16.90 6.96 15.68
N ALA A 185 16.29 8.09 15.33
CA ALA A 185 16.00 9.18 16.28
C ALA A 185 15.09 8.73 17.42
N ASP A 186 14.07 7.91 17.16
CA ASP A 186 13.20 7.33 18.16
C ASP A 186 13.98 6.44 19.15
N LEU A 187 14.88 5.59 18.66
CA LEU A 187 15.73 4.73 19.48
C LEU A 187 16.73 5.50 20.36
N LEU A 188 17.18 6.68 19.92
CA LEU A 188 18.04 7.57 20.68
C LEU A 188 17.34 8.22 21.89
N ARG A 189 16.02 8.19 21.96
CA ARG A 189 15.20 8.73 23.08
C ARG A 189 15.58 10.15 23.49
N GLY A 190 15.77 11.04 22.51
CA GLY A 190 16.12 12.44 22.72
C GLY A 190 17.58 12.68 23.13
N THR A 191 18.45 11.68 23.05
CA THR A 191 19.90 11.79 23.32
C THR A 191 20.70 11.36 22.10
N GLY A 192 21.91 11.89 21.92
CA GLY A 192 22.70 11.60 20.71
C GLY A 192 22.29 12.43 19.50
N MET A 193 22.64 11.96 18.30
CA MET A 193 22.42 12.71 17.07
C MET A 193 22.17 11.76 15.88
N VAL A 194 21.26 12.14 15.00
CA VAL A 194 21.12 11.54 13.67
C VAL A 194 21.50 12.58 12.62
N GLU A 195 22.50 12.29 11.82
CA GLU A 195 22.83 13.06 10.63
C GLU A 195 22.26 12.34 9.40
N ALA A 196 21.24 12.95 8.80
CA ALA A 196 20.54 12.41 7.64
C ALA A 196 21.00 13.11 6.35
N ARG A 197 21.53 12.35 5.39
CA ARG A 197 21.99 12.84 4.09
C ARG A 197 21.25 12.09 2.99
N ASP A 198 20.98 12.80 1.90
CA ASP A 198 20.44 12.22 0.66
C ASP A 198 20.90 13.02 -0.55
N VAL A 199 20.71 12.51 -1.79
CA VAL A 199 21.07 13.17 -3.05
C VAL A 199 19.84 13.75 -3.75
#